data_69ba99b8986bc371778ca6f5913091a3
#
_entry.id   69ba99b8986bc371778ca6f5913091a3
#
_cell.length_a   1.000
_cell.length_b   1.000
_cell.length_c   1.000
_cell.angle_alpha   90.00
_cell.angle_beta   90.00
_cell.angle_gamma   90.00
#
_symmetry.space_group_name_H-M   'P 1'
#
loop_
_entity.id
_entity.type
_entity.pdbx_description
1 polymer ?
#
loop_
_entity_poly.entity_id
_entity_poly.type
_entity_poly.pdbx_seq_one_letter_code
_entity_poly.pdbx_strand_id
1 'polypeptide(L)'
;LFQGKPESFLPKTNTRYFANLLDSALEAGVRRIVLISFPHVEGETSPTNPAKGRLDGKPVSVHATTRLEEEKLLMAQAGLEKIILRCGMIYGRGILMIDAARWFSRHYLLGIWRKPNFVHLISTDDFSEATKAAIYNSKATGIYHIGDDGIQTLAEFLDEATQHWHTCRPWRMPLWMIRTAAWIFEHISLITGCKAPLTQDFITIGQMSYYGDTSRMKKELLPNLKYPTFREGIDTL
;
A
#
# COMPACT_ATOMS: atom_id res chain seq x y z
N LEU A 1 12.06 2.46 -1.61
CA LEU A 1 13.03 3.54 -1.63
C LEU A 1 13.28 3.96 -3.06
N PHE A 2 13.02 5.22 -3.39
CA PHE A 2 13.00 5.73 -4.75
C PHE A 2 14.27 6.53 -5.04
N GLN A 3 14.78 6.42 -6.25
CA GLN A 3 15.86 7.26 -6.74
C GLN A 3 15.25 8.41 -7.56
N GLY A 4 15.45 9.65 -7.11
CA GLY A 4 14.87 10.84 -7.72
C GLY A 4 13.41 11.09 -7.31
N LYS A 5 12.77 12.00 -8.02
CA LYS A 5 11.36 12.37 -7.77
C LYS A 5 10.42 11.36 -8.40
N PRO A 6 9.36 10.91 -7.70
CA PRO A 6 8.40 9.95 -8.22
C PRO A 6 7.81 10.31 -9.59
N GLU A 7 7.55 11.59 -9.82
CA GLU A 7 7.02 12.10 -11.09
C GLU A 7 7.94 11.83 -12.29
N SER A 8 9.25 11.71 -12.05
CA SER A 8 10.23 11.50 -13.13
C SER A 8 10.30 10.06 -13.64
N PHE A 9 9.88 9.07 -12.85
CA PHE A 9 10.03 7.67 -13.21
C PHE A 9 8.74 6.83 -13.11
N LEU A 10 7.81 7.13 -12.18
CA LEU A 10 6.60 6.32 -12.00
C LEU A 10 5.71 6.23 -13.26
N PRO A 11 5.49 7.30 -14.05
CA PRO A 11 4.73 7.18 -15.29
C PRO A 11 5.37 6.19 -16.29
N LYS A 12 6.69 6.14 -16.32
CA LYS A 12 7.41 5.20 -17.17
C LYS A 12 7.35 3.77 -16.64
N THR A 13 7.63 3.58 -15.35
CA THR A 13 7.71 2.24 -14.74
C THR A 13 6.34 1.61 -14.55
N ASN A 14 5.37 2.37 -14.06
CA ASN A 14 4.05 1.85 -13.73
C ASN A 14 3.13 1.80 -14.96
N THR A 15 3.18 2.78 -15.85
CA THR A 15 2.24 2.82 -16.98
C THR A 15 2.85 2.18 -18.23
N ARG A 16 3.97 2.73 -18.72
CA ARG A 16 4.58 2.27 -19.99
C ARG A 16 5.11 0.84 -19.92
N TYR A 17 5.86 0.51 -18.86
CA TYR A 17 6.42 -0.85 -18.75
C TYR A 17 5.33 -1.87 -18.47
N PHE A 18 4.29 -1.49 -17.71
CA PHE A 18 3.16 -2.35 -17.50
C PHE A 18 2.37 -2.62 -18.79
N ALA A 19 2.17 -1.62 -19.65
CA ALA A 19 1.56 -1.82 -20.97
C ALA A 19 2.36 -2.84 -21.80
N ASN A 20 3.69 -2.69 -21.88
CA ASN A 20 4.54 -3.65 -22.60
C ASN A 20 4.46 -5.06 -21.99
N LEU A 21 4.36 -5.18 -20.65
CA LEU A 21 4.15 -6.45 -19.96
C LEU A 21 2.83 -7.10 -20.35
N LEU A 22 1.75 -6.32 -20.43
CA LEU A 22 0.43 -6.79 -20.84
C LEU A 22 0.45 -7.33 -22.28
N ASP A 23 1.05 -6.58 -23.20
CA ASP A 23 1.19 -6.99 -24.60
C ASP A 23 1.96 -8.32 -24.70
N SER A 24 3.12 -8.42 -24.05
CA SER A 24 3.91 -9.66 -24.02
C SER A 24 3.16 -10.83 -23.36
N ALA A 25 2.38 -10.58 -22.32
CA ALA A 25 1.59 -11.61 -21.65
C ALA A 25 0.46 -12.14 -22.57
N LEU A 26 -0.19 -11.26 -23.32
CA LEU A 26 -1.21 -11.63 -24.31
C LEU A 26 -0.60 -12.45 -25.45
N GLU A 27 0.53 -12.01 -26.02
CA GLU A 27 1.27 -12.74 -27.05
C GLU A 27 1.70 -14.14 -26.59
N ALA A 28 2.09 -14.26 -25.31
CA ALA A 28 2.48 -15.54 -24.69
C ALA A 28 1.28 -16.43 -24.31
N GLY A 29 0.04 -16.00 -24.54
CA GLY A 29 -1.16 -16.77 -24.22
C GLY A 29 -1.44 -16.88 -22.72
N VAL A 30 -1.01 -15.92 -21.91
CA VAL A 30 -1.34 -15.84 -20.47
C VAL A 30 -2.85 -15.70 -20.31
N ARG A 31 -3.44 -16.59 -19.50
CA ARG A 31 -4.91 -16.61 -19.30
C ARG A 31 -5.36 -15.72 -18.16
N ARG A 32 -4.53 -15.54 -17.12
CA ARG A 32 -4.88 -14.79 -15.91
C ARG A 32 -3.75 -13.87 -15.48
N ILE A 33 -4.11 -12.64 -15.12
CA ILE A 33 -3.21 -11.69 -14.46
C ILE A 33 -3.81 -11.28 -13.12
N VAL A 34 -3.01 -11.36 -12.06
CA VAL A 34 -3.32 -10.83 -10.73
C VAL A 34 -2.42 -9.62 -10.50
N LEU A 35 -3.01 -8.44 -10.48
CA LEU A 35 -2.31 -7.18 -10.21
C LEU A 35 -2.42 -6.83 -8.73
N ILE A 36 -1.29 -6.77 -8.02
CA ILE A 36 -1.23 -6.20 -6.68
C ILE A 36 -1.18 -4.67 -6.84
N SER A 37 -2.26 -4.02 -6.48
CA SER A 37 -2.46 -2.59 -6.68
C SER A 37 -2.42 -1.83 -5.35
N PHE A 38 -2.67 -0.54 -5.45
CA PHE A 38 -2.50 0.41 -4.38
C PHE A 38 -3.86 0.84 -3.80
N PRO A 39 -3.98 0.98 -2.48
CA PRO A 39 -5.29 1.24 -1.87
C PRO A 39 -5.85 2.63 -2.17
N HIS A 40 -5.01 3.67 -2.28
CA HIS A 40 -5.45 5.06 -2.41
C HIS A 40 -5.87 5.49 -3.83
N VAL A 41 -6.03 4.54 -4.75
CA VAL A 41 -6.47 4.83 -6.13
C VAL A 41 -7.89 5.38 -6.21
N GLU A 42 -8.74 5.15 -5.21
CA GLU A 42 -10.07 5.77 -5.09
C GLU A 42 -10.05 7.14 -4.41
N GLY A 43 -8.89 7.58 -3.89
CA GLY A 43 -8.76 8.76 -3.07
C GLY A 43 -8.88 8.47 -1.57
N GLU A 44 -9.23 9.47 -0.78
CA GLU A 44 -9.38 9.33 0.67
C GLU A 44 -10.68 8.60 1.01
N THR A 45 -10.59 7.59 1.87
CA THR A 45 -11.71 6.76 2.33
C THR A 45 -11.63 6.52 3.83
N SER A 46 -12.70 6.02 4.44
CA SER A 46 -12.77 5.84 5.89
C SER A 46 -13.59 4.59 6.24
N PRO A 47 -13.55 4.11 7.49
CA PRO A 47 -14.39 2.99 7.94
C PRO A 47 -15.89 3.23 7.73
N THR A 48 -16.35 4.48 7.81
CA THR A 48 -17.75 4.84 7.56
C THR A 48 -18.10 5.03 6.08
N ASN A 49 -17.09 5.23 5.23
CA ASN A 49 -17.24 5.33 3.78
C ASN A 49 -16.09 4.61 3.08
N PRO A 50 -16.09 3.27 3.09
CA PRO A 50 -15.00 2.47 2.55
C PRO A 50 -14.92 2.54 1.02
N ALA A 51 -13.71 2.31 0.48
CA ALA A 51 -13.49 2.15 -0.95
C ALA A 51 -14.23 0.90 -1.47
N LYS A 52 -14.87 1.03 -2.65
CA LYS A 52 -15.79 0.01 -3.20
C LYS A 52 -15.32 -0.66 -4.49
N GLY A 53 -14.09 -0.43 -4.92
CA GLY A 53 -13.55 -1.02 -6.15
C GLY A 53 -13.86 -0.23 -7.41
N ARG A 54 -13.97 1.10 -7.33
CA ARG A 54 -14.26 1.96 -8.49
C ARG A 54 -12.98 2.30 -9.25
N LEU A 55 -13.09 2.49 -10.57
CA LEU A 55 -12.02 2.92 -11.47
C LEU A 55 -12.06 4.42 -11.81
N ASP A 56 -13.07 5.13 -11.33
CA ASP A 56 -13.26 6.58 -11.52
C ASP A 56 -12.75 7.41 -10.32
N GLY A 57 -11.94 6.80 -9.47
CA GLY A 57 -11.33 7.44 -8.32
C GLY A 57 -10.51 8.69 -8.68
N LYS A 58 -10.31 9.56 -7.70
CA LYS A 58 -9.51 10.80 -7.84
C LYS A 58 -8.30 10.73 -6.92
N PRO A 59 -7.26 9.99 -7.29
CA PRO A 59 -6.04 9.91 -6.49
C PRO A 59 -5.32 11.25 -6.44
N VAL A 60 -4.64 11.52 -5.34
CA VAL A 60 -3.94 12.79 -5.09
C VAL A 60 -2.43 12.65 -5.31
N SER A 61 -1.87 11.47 -5.12
CA SER A 61 -0.44 11.20 -5.29
C SER A 61 -0.12 10.68 -6.68
N VAL A 62 1.09 10.95 -7.17
CA VAL A 62 1.59 10.43 -8.46
C VAL A 62 1.58 8.90 -8.45
N HIS A 63 1.96 8.30 -7.31
CA HIS A 63 1.94 6.84 -7.16
C HIS A 63 0.53 6.28 -7.36
N ALA A 64 -0.46 6.83 -6.66
CA ALA A 64 -1.84 6.35 -6.77
C ALA A 64 -2.43 6.60 -8.17
N THR A 65 -2.08 7.71 -8.81
CA THR A 65 -2.53 8.03 -10.18
C THR A 65 -2.01 7.00 -11.18
N THR A 66 -0.71 6.73 -11.16
CA THR A 66 -0.10 5.76 -12.08
C THR A 66 -0.58 4.32 -11.82
N ARG A 67 -0.87 3.97 -10.56
CA ARG A 67 -1.48 2.67 -10.23
C ARG A 67 -2.92 2.55 -10.75
N LEU A 68 -3.72 3.61 -10.68
CA LEU A 68 -5.06 3.62 -11.27
C LEU A 68 -5.00 3.47 -12.80
N GLU A 69 -3.99 4.05 -13.45
CA GLU A 69 -3.76 3.85 -14.89
C GLU A 69 -3.43 2.40 -15.23
N GLU A 70 -2.57 1.73 -14.45
CA GLU A 70 -2.30 0.30 -14.59
C GLU A 70 -3.58 -0.54 -14.48
N GLU A 71 -4.41 -0.26 -13.48
CA GLU A 71 -5.68 -0.95 -13.30
C GLU A 71 -6.60 -0.77 -14.51
N LYS A 72 -6.71 0.45 -15.03
CA LYS A 72 -7.52 0.74 -16.23
C LYS A 72 -6.98 0.02 -17.47
N LEU A 73 -5.66 0.01 -17.65
CA LEU A 73 -5.03 -0.73 -18.75
C LEU A 73 -5.34 -2.22 -18.67
N LEU A 74 -5.20 -2.83 -17.48
CA LEU A 74 -5.53 -4.24 -17.30
C LEU A 74 -7.01 -4.52 -17.53
N MET A 75 -7.90 -3.71 -16.97
CA MET A 75 -9.35 -3.92 -17.09
C MET A 75 -9.87 -3.73 -18.51
N ALA A 76 -9.21 -2.94 -19.34
CA ALA A 76 -9.55 -2.74 -20.76
C ALA A 76 -9.21 -3.95 -21.65
N GLN A 77 -8.31 -4.84 -21.21
CA GLN A 77 -7.91 -6.01 -22.04
C GLN A 77 -9.08 -6.99 -22.20
N ALA A 78 -9.25 -7.51 -23.41
CA ALA A 78 -10.19 -8.60 -23.71
C ALA A 78 -9.48 -9.97 -23.62
N GLY A 79 -10.24 -11.05 -23.44
CA GLY A 79 -9.72 -12.42 -23.51
C GLY A 79 -8.83 -12.83 -22.33
N LEU A 80 -8.78 -12.06 -21.23
CA LEU A 80 -7.93 -12.26 -20.08
C LEU A 80 -8.75 -12.28 -18.79
N GLU A 81 -8.48 -13.22 -17.90
CA GLU A 81 -9.00 -13.21 -16.54
C GLU A 81 -8.20 -12.17 -15.71
N LYS A 82 -8.90 -11.19 -15.16
CA LYS A 82 -8.32 -10.01 -14.52
C LYS A 82 -8.71 -9.94 -13.06
N ILE A 83 -7.71 -9.88 -12.19
CA ILE A 83 -7.89 -9.71 -10.76
C ILE A 83 -6.99 -8.58 -10.28
N ILE A 84 -7.56 -7.66 -9.53
CA ILE A 84 -6.85 -6.55 -8.92
C ILE A 84 -7.00 -6.65 -7.40
N LEU A 85 -5.89 -6.74 -6.70
CA LEU A 85 -5.84 -6.76 -5.24
C LEU A 85 -5.37 -5.38 -4.76
N ARG A 86 -6.29 -4.55 -4.29
CA ARG A 86 -5.99 -3.28 -3.62
C ARG A 86 -5.68 -3.56 -2.17
N CYS A 87 -4.41 -3.68 -1.86
CA CYS A 87 -3.96 -4.12 -0.54
C CYS A 87 -3.85 -2.95 0.42
N GLY A 88 -4.34 -3.13 1.62
CA GLY A 88 -4.02 -2.28 2.76
C GLY A 88 -2.51 -2.27 3.05
N MET A 89 -2.11 -1.60 4.10
CA MET A 89 -0.71 -1.59 4.52
C MET A 89 -0.35 -2.97 5.08
N ILE A 90 0.55 -3.67 4.36
CA ILE A 90 1.01 -5.00 4.76
C ILE A 90 2.00 -4.87 5.91
N TYR A 91 1.80 -5.65 6.97
CA TYR A 91 2.72 -5.74 8.10
C TYR A 91 3.25 -7.16 8.30
N GLY A 92 4.42 -7.26 8.92
CA GLY A 92 5.11 -8.52 9.20
C GLY A 92 6.62 -8.41 8.96
N ARG A 93 7.35 -9.48 9.26
CA ARG A 93 8.81 -9.54 9.08
C ARG A 93 9.19 -9.41 7.61
N GLY A 94 10.28 -8.68 7.34
CA GLY A 94 10.80 -8.47 5.98
C GLY A 94 10.05 -7.43 5.16
N ILE A 95 9.03 -6.79 5.71
CA ILE A 95 8.38 -5.64 5.09
C ILE A 95 9.25 -4.40 5.33
N LEU A 96 9.84 -3.88 4.27
CA LEU A 96 10.82 -2.80 4.32
C LEU A 96 10.37 -1.59 5.15
N MET A 97 9.09 -1.21 5.05
CA MET A 97 8.54 -0.08 5.82
C MET A 97 8.50 -0.38 7.32
N ILE A 98 8.18 -1.62 7.69
CA ILE A 98 8.14 -2.09 9.08
C ILE A 98 9.56 -2.14 9.64
N ASP A 99 10.49 -2.73 8.90
CA ASP A 99 11.91 -2.80 9.30
C ASP A 99 12.52 -1.39 9.44
N ALA A 100 12.19 -0.47 8.52
CA ALA A 100 12.61 0.92 8.61
C ALA A 100 12.02 1.63 9.84
N ALA A 101 10.71 1.48 10.10
CA ALA A 101 10.07 2.05 11.28
C ALA A 101 10.71 1.54 12.57
N ARG A 102 11.00 0.22 12.64
CA ARG A 102 11.70 -0.41 13.77
C ARG A 102 13.11 0.16 13.93
N TRP A 103 13.86 0.33 12.86
CA TRP A 103 15.19 0.92 12.89
C TRP A 103 15.13 2.38 13.37
N PHE A 104 14.25 3.22 12.81
CA PHE A 104 14.10 4.61 13.21
C PHE A 104 13.65 4.74 14.68
N SER A 105 12.76 3.87 15.16
CA SER A 105 12.33 3.91 16.57
C SER A 105 13.45 3.56 17.54
N ARG A 106 14.31 2.61 17.20
CA ARG A 106 15.51 2.26 18.00
C ARG A 106 16.52 3.39 18.10
N HIS A 107 16.57 4.25 17.08
CA HIS A 107 17.49 5.38 17.03
C HIS A 107 16.85 6.72 17.41
N TYR A 108 15.65 6.69 18.01
CA TYR A 108 14.91 7.90 18.44
C TYR A 108 14.55 8.85 17.29
N LEU A 109 14.50 8.37 16.05
CA LEU A 109 14.28 9.18 14.85
C LEU A 109 12.90 8.98 14.24
N LEU A 110 12.08 8.07 14.80
CA LEU A 110 10.75 7.82 14.27
C LEU A 110 9.80 9.00 14.60
N GLY A 111 9.31 9.66 13.58
CA GLY A 111 8.35 10.76 13.69
C GLY A 111 7.07 10.49 12.91
N ILE A 112 5.96 11.02 13.40
CA ILE A 112 4.67 10.99 12.73
C ILE A 112 3.97 12.35 12.91
N TRP A 113 3.13 12.73 11.97
CA TRP A 113 2.31 13.94 12.07
C TRP A 113 1.20 13.81 13.12
N ARG A 114 0.69 14.97 13.58
CA ARG A 114 -0.30 15.03 14.67
C ARG A 114 -1.71 14.67 14.24
N LYS A 115 -2.10 14.96 12.96
CA LYS A 115 -3.45 14.68 12.46
C LYS A 115 -3.60 13.15 12.29
N PRO A 116 -4.58 12.51 12.97
CA PRO A 116 -4.81 11.08 12.79
C PRO A 116 -5.34 10.80 11.38
N ASN A 117 -4.95 9.67 10.82
CA ASN A 117 -5.48 9.13 9.58
C ASN A 117 -5.64 7.62 9.72
N PHE A 118 -6.71 7.08 9.16
CA PHE A 118 -6.97 5.65 9.19
C PHE A 118 -6.05 4.91 8.24
N VAL A 119 -5.60 3.73 8.67
CA VAL A 119 -4.88 2.77 7.84
C VAL A 119 -5.58 1.43 7.90
N HIS A 120 -5.84 0.83 6.76
CA HIS A 120 -6.33 -0.53 6.68
C HIS A 120 -5.13 -1.45 6.62
N LEU A 121 -5.01 -2.36 7.55
CA LEU A 121 -3.86 -3.25 7.70
C LEU A 121 -4.15 -4.64 7.13
N ILE A 122 -3.12 -5.41 6.88
CA ILE A 122 -3.20 -6.85 6.59
C ILE A 122 -1.86 -7.51 6.93
N SER A 123 -1.91 -8.68 7.55
CA SER A 123 -0.71 -9.48 7.82
C SER A 123 -0.09 -10.04 6.53
N THR A 124 1.22 -10.26 6.52
CA THR A 124 1.89 -10.96 5.41
C THR A 124 1.31 -12.35 5.15
N ASP A 125 0.90 -13.05 6.20
CA ASP A 125 0.31 -14.39 6.09
C ASP A 125 -1.04 -14.34 5.37
N ASP A 126 -1.95 -13.49 5.85
CA ASP A 126 -3.29 -13.35 5.25
C ASP A 126 -3.22 -12.76 3.84
N PHE A 127 -2.33 -11.81 3.59
CA PHE A 127 -2.08 -11.29 2.25
C PHE A 127 -1.61 -12.39 1.29
N SER A 128 -0.72 -13.28 1.75
CA SER A 128 -0.22 -14.39 0.95
C SER A 128 -1.32 -15.39 0.63
N GLU A 129 -2.17 -15.74 1.61
CA GLU A 129 -3.30 -16.65 1.40
C GLU A 129 -4.36 -16.04 0.48
N ALA A 130 -4.70 -14.75 0.64
CA ALA A 130 -5.61 -14.06 -0.27
C ALA A 130 -5.07 -14.01 -1.71
N THR A 131 -3.76 -13.79 -1.88
CA THR A 131 -3.09 -13.81 -3.19
C THR A 131 -3.12 -15.20 -3.81
N LYS A 132 -2.83 -16.25 -3.04
CA LYS A 132 -2.95 -17.65 -3.50
C LYS A 132 -4.39 -17.96 -3.93
N ALA A 133 -5.37 -17.57 -3.14
CA ALA A 133 -6.77 -17.74 -3.50
C ALA A 133 -7.12 -17.01 -4.80
N ALA A 134 -6.62 -15.78 -5.01
CA ALA A 134 -6.82 -15.05 -6.26
C ALA A 134 -6.19 -15.74 -7.47
N ILE A 135 -5.06 -16.45 -7.29
CA ILE A 135 -4.41 -17.19 -8.36
C ILE A 135 -5.20 -18.46 -8.73
N TYR A 136 -5.65 -19.22 -7.74
CA TYR A 136 -6.21 -20.58 -7.95
C TYR A 136 -7.73 -20.63 -8.04
N ASN A 137 -8.47 -19.64 -7.49
CA ASN A 137 -9.92 -19.62 -7.56
C ASN A 137 -10.38 -19.22 -8.98
N SER A 138 -10.87 -20.16 -9.75
CA SER A 138 -11.36 -19.94 -11.11
C SER A 138 -12.57 -18.97 -11.21
N LYS A 139 -13.27 -18.72 -10.10
CA LYS A 139 -14.40 -17.79 -10.04
C LYS A 139 -14.00 -16.37 -9.65
N ALA A 140 -12.77 -16.17 -9.18
CA ALA A 140 -12.29 -14.86 -8.80
C ALA A 140 -12.11 -13.95 -10.02
N THR A 141 -12.63 -12.74 -9.97
CA THR A 141 -12.52 -11.74 -11.04
C THR A 141 -12.72 -10.32 -10.53
N GLY A 142 -12.14 -9.33 -11.20
CA GLY A 142 -12.33 -7.92 -10.89
C GLY A 142 -11.53 -7.45 -9.70
N ILE A 143 -12.04 -6.47 -8.94
CA ILE A 143 -11.31 -5.73 -7.91
C ILE A 143 -11.68 -6.25 -6.53
N TYR A 144 -10.68 -6.50 -5.70
CA TYR A 144 -10.79 -6.88 -4.28
C TYR A 144 -10.01 -5.89 -3.42
N HIS A 145 -10.60 -5.44 -2.33
CA HIS A 145 -9.88 -4.78 -1.25
C HIS A 145 -9.40 -5.83 -0.26
N ILE A 146 -8.11 -5.79 0.05
CA ILE A 146 -7.45 -6.75 0.94
C ILE A 146 -7.07 -6.02 2.22
N GLY A 147 -7.65 -6.43 3.33
CA GLY A 147 -7.45 -5.83 4.65
C GLY A 147 -8.03 -6.70 5.76
N ASP A 148 -7.60 -6.43 6.98
CA ASP A 148 -8.11 -7.08 8.21
C ASP A 148 -9.43 -6.45 8.69
N ASP A 149 -9.91 -6.85 9.88
CA ASP A 149 -11.13 -6.32 10.48
C ASP A 149 -10.88 -5.14 11.43
N GLY A 150 -9.61 -4.77 11.59
CA GLY A 150 -9.21 -3.70 12.48
C GLY A 150 -9.57 -2.32 11.95
N ILE A 151 -9.96 -1.44 12.86
CA ILE A 151 -10.09 -0.01 12.59
C ILE A 151 -9.03 0.70 13.40
N GLN A 152 -7.99 1.18 12.73
CA GLN A 152 -6.80 1.72 13.38
C GLN A 152 -6.27 2.94 12.64
N THR A 153 -5.69 3.87 13.37
CA THR A 153 -4.93 4.98 12.80
C THR A 153 -3.46 4.58 12.64
N LEU A 154 -2.76 5.24 11.72
CA LEU A 154 -1.31 5.05 11.55
C LEU A 154 -0.56 5.35 12.87
N ALA A 155 -1.05 6.30 13.66
CA ALA A 155 -0.47 6.66 14.93
C ALA A 155 -0.61 5.54 15.97
N GLU A 156 -1.79 4.93 16.09
CA GLU A 156 -2.05 3.79 16.99
C GLU A 156 -1.23 2.57 16.57
N PHE A 157 -1.21 2.26 15.28
CA PHE A 157 -0.37 1.19 14.73
C PHE A 157 1.11 1.34 15.15
N LEU A 158 1.69 2.53 14.93
CA LEU A 158 3.08 2.78 15.27
C LEU A 158 3.33 2.79 16.79
N ASP A 159 2.37 3.27 17.61
CA ASP A 159 2.48 3.22 19.06
C ASP A 159 2.49 1.78 19.57
N GLU A 160 1.57 0.93 19.09
CA GLU A 160 1.51 -0.49 19.45
C GLU A 160 2.75 -1.24 18.96
N ALA A 161 3.19 -1.00 17.72
CA ALA A 161 4.39 -1.63 17.17
C ALA A 161 5.66 -1.25 17.98
N THR A 162 5.84 0.03 18.30
CA THR A 162 7.00 0.46 19.11
C THR A 162 6.96 -0.06 20.53
N GLN A 163 5.78 -0.20 21.12
CA GLN A 163 5.60 -0.83 22.41
C GLN A 163 6.00 -2.31 22.38
N HIS A 164 5.55 -3.05 21.35
CA HIS A 164 5.93 -4.46 21.13
C HIS A 164 7.44 -4.62 20.92
N TRP A 165 8.09 -3.72 20.18
CA TRP A 165 9.54 -3.76 19.98
C TRP A 165 10.35 -3.27 21.18
N HIS A 166 9.71 -2.81 22.26
CA HIS A 166 10.35 -2.18 23.41
C HIS A 166 11.24 -1.00 23.02
N THR A 167 10.78 -0.17 22.09
CA THR A 167 11.46 1.01 21.58
C THR A 167 10.70 2.29 21.91
N CYS A 168 11.28 3.45 21.56
CA CYS A 168 10.63 4.73 21.83
C CYS A 168 9.42 4.97 20.93
N ARG A 169 8.36 5.53 21.51
CA ARG A 169 7.18 5.97 20.76
C ARG A 169 7.56 7.02 19.72
N PRO A 170 6.82 7.07 18.58
CA PRO A 170 7.05 8.07 17.56
C PRO A 170 6.85 9.50 18.07
N TRP A 171 7.72 10.40 17.67
CA TRP A 171 7.57 11.83 17.94
C TRP A 171 6.37 12.38 17.19
N ARG A 172 5.50 13.12 17.89
CA ARG A 172 4.35 13.82 17.27
C ARG A 172 4.81 15.17 16.71
N MET A 173 5.21 15.18 15.44
CA MET A 173 5.82 16.34 14.78
C MET A 173 4.79 17.18 14.03
N PRO A 174 4.99 18.50 13.93
CA PRO A 174 4.29 19.32 12.94
C PRO A 174 4.63 18.82 11.54
N LEU A 175 3.63 18.79 10.65
CA LEU A 175 3.78 18.27 9.29
C LEU A 175 4.90 18.97 8.49
N TRP A 176 5.06 20.28 8.67
CA TRP A 176 6.09 21.03 7.97
C TRP A 176 7.50 20.53 8.25
N MET A 177 7.78 20.07 9.47
CA MET A 177 9.10 19.49 9.81
C MET A 177 9.36 18.21 9.01
N ILE A 178 8.37 17.33 8.94
CA ILE A 178 8.47 16.06 8.20
C ILE A 178 8.63 16.35 6.69
N ARG A 179 7.89 17.32 6.16
CA ARG A 179 8.00 17.75 4.76
C ARG A 179 9.36 18.36 4.45
N THR A 180 9.91 19.17 5.37
CA THR A 180 11.25 19.73 5.22
C THR A 180 12.31 18.63 5.20
N ALA A 181 12.22 17.65 6.09
CA ALA A 181 13.12 16.49 6.08
C ALA A 181 13.04 15.71 4.76
N ALA A 182 11.85 15.44 4.25
CA ALA A 182 11.66 14.79 2.96
C ALA A 182 12.25 15.60 1.80
N TRP A 183 12.06 16.90 1.80
CA TRP A 183 12.64 17.79 0.80
C TRP A 183 14.18 17.72 0.80
N ILE A 184 14.79 17.73 1.97
CA ILE A 184 16.24 17.57 2.14
C ILE A 184 16.70 16.20 1.58
N PHE A 185 16.04 15.11 1.95
CA PHE A 185 16.38 13.77 1.47
C PHE A 185 16.24 13.63 -0.05
N GLU A 186 15.20 14.21 -0.65
CA GLU A 186 15.03 14.22 -2.11
C GLU A 186 16.19 14.95 -2.80
N HIS A 187 16.62 16.11 -2.27
CA HIS A 187 17.73 16.86 -2.86
C HIS A 187 19.08 16.14 -2.67
N ILE A 188 19.33 15.55 -1.50
CA ILE A 188 20.53 14.71 -1.30
C ILE A 188 20.52 13.55 -2.28
N SER A 189 19.37 12.89 -2.47
CA SER A 189 19.21 11.80 -3.43
C SER A 189 19.56 12.22 -4.87
N LEU A 190 19.16 13.40 -5.28
CA LEU A 190 19.48 13.95 -6.62
C LEU A 190 20.98 14.19 -6.81
N ILE A 191 21.67 14.64 -5.77
CA ILE A 191 23.11 14.95 -5.83
C ILE A 191 23.96 13.68 -5.72
N THR A 192 23.61 12.79 -4.83
CA THR A 192 24.44 11.63 -4.49
C THR A 192 24.08 10.37 -5.28
N GLY A 193 22.92 10.34 -5.95
CA GLY A 193 22.35 9.13 -6.55
C GLY A 193 21.85 8.08 -5.54
N CYS A 194 21.93 8.36 -4.23
CA CYS A 194 21.42 7.48 -3.19
C CYS A 194 19.89 7.55 -3.14
N LYS A 195 19.24 6.45 -2.74
CA LYS A 195 17.78 6.42 -2.61
C LYS A 195 17.30 7.25 -1.42
N ALA A 196 16.32 8.12 -1.65
CA ALA A 196 15.70 8.90 -0.57
C ALA A 196 14.89 7.99 0.37
N PRO A 197 15.13 8.02 1.68
CA PRO A 197 14.36 7.22 2.66
C PRO A 197 12.94 7.74 2.86
N LEU A 198 12.69 9.02 2.56
CA LEU A 198 11.42 9.71 2.70
C LEU A 198 11.25 10.69 1.55
N THR A 199 10.06 10.71 0.91
CA THR A 199 9.71 11.61 -0.19
C THR A 199 8.44 12.39 0.11
N GLN A 200 8.23 13.52 -0.59
CA GLN A 200 7.00 14.31 -0.47
C GLN A 200 5.75 13.50 -0.88
N ASP A 201 5.86 12.69 -1.93
CA ASP A 201 4.77 11.83 -2.39
C ASP A 201 4.42 10.79 -1.34
N PHE A 202 5.42 10.18 -0.70
CA PHE A 202 5.21 9.22 0.40
C PHE A 202 4.50 9.84 1.60
N ILE A 203 4.84 11.09 1.97
CA ILE A 203 4.14 11.81 3.03
C ILE A 203 2.70 12.11 2.62
N THR A 204 2.46 12.52 1.38
CA THR A 204 1.12 12.78 0.86
C THR A 204 0.26 11.53 0.93
N ILE A 205 0.79 10.38 0.52
CA ILE A 205 0.14 9.08 0.65
C ILE A 205 -0.16 8.75 2.12
N GLY A 206 0.86 8.87 2.97
CA GLY A 206 0.75 8.52 4.38
C GLY A 206 -0.26 9.35 5.17
N GLN A 207 -0.59 10.58 4.72
CA GLN A 207 -1.57 11.46 5.37
C GLN A 207 -3.01 11.14 4.99
N MET A 208 -3.24 10.41 3.91
CA MET A 208 -4.57 10.04 3.45
C MET A 208 -5.10 8.86 4.26
N SER A 209 -6.33 8.98 4.72
CA SER A 209 -7.02 7.84 5.30
C SER A 209 -7.40 6.84 4.20
N TYR A 210 -7.21 5.56 4.49
CA TYR A 210 -7.68 4.48 3.63
C TYR A 210 -8.39 3.41 4.44
N TYR A 211 -9.54 3.00 3.95
CA TYR A 211 -10.28 1.83 4.38
C TYR A 211 -11.03 1.22 3.19
N GLY A 212 -10.87 -0.08 2.93
CA GLY A 212 -11.50 -0.78 1.82
C GLY A 212 -12.64 -1.69 2.27
N ASP A 213 -13.64 -1.86 1.44
CA ASP A 213 -14.69 -2.86 1.67
C ASP A 213 -14.16 -4.26 1.36
N THR A 214 -13.87 -5.03 2.41
CA THR A 214 -13.32 -6.40 2.32
C THR A 214 -14.37 -7.49 2.17
N SER A 215 -15.66 -7.15 2.05
CA SER A 215 -16.77 -8.12 1.98
C SER A 215 -16.57 -9.13 0.85
N ARG A 216 -16.11 -8.70 -0.32
CA ARG A 216 -15.82 -9.60 -1.44
C ARG A 216 -14.62 -10.51 -1.18
N MET A 217 -13.56 -9.97 -0.59
CA MET A 217 -12.39 -10.77 -0.20
C MET A 217 -12.81 -11.91 0.73
N LYS A 218 -13.56 -11.59 1.78
CA LYS A 218 -14.04 -12.60 2.72
C LYS A 218 -14.96 -13.63 2.10
N LYS A 219 -15.84 -13.21 1.19
CA LYS A 219 -16.79 -14.12 0.54
C LYS A 219 -16.12 -15.03 -0.48
N GLU A 220 -15.13 -14.55 -1.22
CA GLU A 220 -14.65 -15.20 -2.45
C GLU A 220 -13.21 -15.69 -2.36
N LEU A 221 -12.35 -15.09 -1.52
CA LEU A 221 -10.93 -15.40 -1.45
C LEU A 221 -10.50 -15.98 -0.10
N LEU A 222 -10.80 -15.27 0.99
CA LEU A 222 -10.30 -15.59 2.33
C LEU A 222 -11.39 -15.39 3.38
N PRO A 223 -12.27 -16.38 3.61
CA PRO A 223 -13.38 -16.29 4.57
C PRO A 223 -12.93 -16.05 6.01
N ASN A 224 -11.82 -16.64 6.41
CA ASN A 224 -11.27 -16.55 7.75
C ASN A 224 -9.86 -16.00 7.69
N LEU A 225 -9.63 -14.87 8.35
CA LEU A 225 -8.31 -14.32 8.55
C LEU A 225 -7.59 -15.09 9.67
N LYS A 226 -6.31 -15.33 9.49
CA LYS A 226 -5.44 -15.87 10.54
C LYS A 226 -5.24 -14.86 11.67
N TYR A 227 -5.13 -13.58 11.27
CA TYR A 227 -5.00 -12.43 12.17
C TYR A 227 -6.09 -11.40 11.84
N PRO A 228 -7.29 -11.52 12.44
CA PRO A 228 -8.40 -10.61 12.20
C PRO A 228 -8.10 -9.15 12.52
N THR A 229 -7.17 -8.89 13.42
CA THR A 229 -6.72 -7.53 13.78
C THR A 229 -5.20 -7.48 13.93
N PHE A 230 -4.63 -6.28 13.84
CA PHE A 230 -3.20 -6.07 14.08
C PHE A 230 -2.73 -6.59 15.44
N ARG A 231 -3.55 -6.44 16.48
CA ARG A 231 -3.18 -6.91 17.83
C ARG A 231 -2.98 -8.41 17.90
N GLU A 232 -3.78 -9.17 17.15
CA GLU A 232 -3.63 -10.64 17.08
C GLU A 232 -2.42 -11.03 16.23
N GLY A 233 -2.04 -10.20 15.26
CA GLY A 233 -0.89 -10.42 14.39
C GLY A 233 0.40 -9.74 14.83
N ILE A 234 0.43 -9.04 15.95
CA ILE A 234 1.57 -8.19 16.35
C ILE A 234 2.88 -8.97 16.51
N ASP A 235 2.81 -10.24 16.90
CA ASP A 235 3.97 -11.13 17.07
C ASP A 235 4.64 -11.49 15.73
N THR A 236 4.02 -11.13 14.60
CA THR A 236 4.61 -11.30 13.26
C THR A 236 5.60 -10.19 12.88
N LEU A 237 5.73 -9.12 13.70
CA LEU A 237 6.63 -7.97 13.46
C LEU A 237 8.12 -8.27 13.64
#